data_f276aefdf4a5bf90b73b4b7a3fa31bef
#
_entry.id   f276aefdf4a5bf90b73b4b7a3fa31bef
#
_cell.length_a   1.000
_cell.length_b   1.000
_cell.length_c   1.000
_cell.angle_alpha   90.00
_cell.angle_beta   90.00
_cell.angle_gamma   90.00
#
_symmetry.space_group_name_H-M   'P 1'
#
loop_
_entity.id
_entity.type
_entity.pdbx_description
1 polymer ?
#
loop_
_entity_poly.entity_id
_entity_poly.type
_entity_poly.pdbx_seq_one_letter_code
_entity_poly.pdbx_strand_id
1 'polypeptide(L)'
;MKVTMLIHEAPEDVAARTDPARAPAYWGAWKAYADALGATGMVQGGAGLQGPETATLVRGAAVLDGPYSETREQLGGYFTLEVPDLETAKAWAARCPAAALGTIELRPHLVMMG
;
A
#
# COMPACT_ATOMS: atom_id res chain seq x y z
N MET A 1 -0.94 -12.00 15.07
CA MET A 1 -2.08 -11.85 14.13
C MET A 1 -1.54 -11.39 12.80
N LYS A 2 -2.09 -11.91 11.72
CA LYS A 2 -1.71 -11.50 10.38
C LYS A 2 -2.64 -10.40 9.88
N VAL A 3 -2.07 -9.37 9.30
CA VAL A 3 -2.81 -8.23 8.77
C VAL A 3 -2.19 -7.76 7.47
N THR A 4 -3.02 -7.33 6.52
CA THR A 4 -2.54 -6.67 5.31
C THR A 4 -2.76 -5.18 5.45
N MET A 5 -1.70 -4.43 5.19
CA MET A 5 -1.71 -2.98 5.12
C MET A 5 -1.88 -2.59 3.66
N LEU A 6 -3.04 -2.05 3.31
CA LEU A 6 -3.37 -1.61 1.96
C LEU A 6 -3.13 -0.10 1.88
N ILE A 7 -2.34 0.31 0.91
CA ILE A 7 -1.86 1.69 0.81
C ILE A 7 -2.60 2.37 -0.33
N HIS A 8 -3.57 3.23 0.02
CA HIS A 8 -4.34 4.00 -0.93
C HIS A 8 -3.70 5.38 -1.06
N GLU A 9 -3.04 5.61 -2.18
CA GLU A 9 -2.30 6.85 -2.41
C GLU A 9 -3.15 7.93 -3.05
N ALA A 10 -2.95 9.18 -2.59
CA ALA A 10 -3.54 10.35 -3.22
C ALA A 10 -2.92 10.60 -4.60
N PRO A 11 -3.64 11.27 -5.52
CA PRO A 11 -3.12 11.57 -6.86
C PRO A 11 -1.78 12.32 -6.84
N GLU A 12 -1.59 13.20 -5.87
CA GLU A 12 -0.36 13.97 -5.71
C GLU A 12 0.84 13.06 -5.44
N ASP A 13 0.65 12.01 -4.65
CA ASP A 13 1.70 11.05 -4.34
C ASP A 13 2.00 10.15 -5.54
N VAL A 14 0.96 9.70 -6.25
CA VAL A 14 1.15 8.89 -7.46
C VAL A 14 1.93 9.70 -8.51
N ALA A 15 1.58 10.96 -8.69
CA ALA A 15 2.28 11.85 -9.63
C ALA A 15 3.74 12.10 -9.23
N ALA A 16 4.03 12.14 -7.93
CA ALA A 16 5.39 12.37 -7.44
C ALA A 16 6.36 11.26 -7.87
N ARG A 17 5.88 10.05 -8.10
CA ARG A 17 6.72 8.89 -8.47
C ARG A 17 7.58 9.16 -9.71
N THR A 18 7.05 9.92 -10.67
CA THR A 18 7.69 10.16 -11.97
C THR A 18 8.02 11.63 -12.21
N ASP A 19 7.77 12.49 -11.25
CA ASP A 19 8.13 13.91 -11.34
C ASP A 19 9.60 14.07 -10.92
N PRO A 20 10.51 14.50 -11.81
CA PRO A 20 11.93 14.59 -11.48
C PRO A 20 12.23 15.45 -10.24
N ALA A 21 11.41 16.46 -9.97
CA ALA A 21 11.61 17.33 -8.81
C ALA A 21 11.17 16.68 -7.50
N ARG A 22 10.15 15.80 -7.53
CA ARG A 22 9.56 15.20 -6.32
C ARG A 22 9.95 13.75 -6.10
N ALA A 23 10.32 13.03 -7.16
CA ALA A 23 10.61 11.59 -7.07
C ALA A 23 11.70 11.24 -6.05
N PRO A 24 12.82 11.98 -5.94
CA PRO A 24 13.85 11.64 -4.96
C PRO A 24 13.33 11.65 -3.52
N ALA A 25 12.56 12.65 -3.14
CA ALA A 25 11.99 12.73 -1.79
C ALA A 25 10.92 11.64 -1.57
N TYR A 26 10.09 11.40 -2.57
CA TYR A 26 9.05 10.37 -2.52
C TYR A 26 9.66 8.99 -2.29
N TRP A 27 10.61 8.58 -3.13
CA TRP A 27 11.23 7.26 -3.01
C TRP A 27 12.14 7.15 -1.80
N GLY A 28 12.77 8.26 -1.39
CA GLY A 28 13.58 8.29 -0.17
C GLY A 28 12.75 8.04 1.08
N ALA A 29 11.57 8.65 1.16
CA ALA A 29 10.64 8.43 2.28
C ALA A 29 10.16 6.98 2.33
N TRP A 30 9.81 6.40 1.18
CA TRP A 30 9.39 5.00 1.10
C TRP A 30 10.50 4.04 1.47
N LYS A 31 11.73 4.30 1.02
CA LYS A 31 12.87 3.46 1.38
C LYS A 31 13.11 3.48 2.88
N ALA A 32 13.09 4.67 3.49
CA ALA A 32 13.29 4.80 4.93
C ALA A 32 12.20 4.06 5.72
N TYR A 33 10.95 4.18 5.29
CA TYR A 33 9.83 3.50 5.93
C TYR A 33 9.95 1.98 5.79
N ALA A 34 10.20 1.49 4.57
CA ALA A 34 10.32 0.06 4.31
C ALA A 34 11.50 -0.55 5.09
N ASP A 35 12.62 0.15 5.17
CA ASP A 35 13.78 -0.30 5.94
C ASP A 35 13.44 -0.38 7.43
N ALA A 36 12.78 0.64 7.98
CA ALA A 36 12.40 0.65 9.40
C ALA A 36 11.38 -0.44 9.73
N LEU A 37 10.37 -0.61 8.88
CA LEU A 37 9.36 -1.64 9.07
C LEU A 37 9.97 -3.03 8.92
N GLY A 38 10.82 -3.22 7.91
CA GLY A 38 11.51 -4.50 7.68
C GLY A 38 12.41 -4.90 8.84
N ALA A 39 13.04 -3.93 9.51
CA ALA A 39 13.92 -4.18 10.65
C ALA A 39 13.18 -4.77 11.87
N THR A 40 11.84 -4.62 11.93
CA THR A 40 11.05 -5.19 13.03
C THR A 40 10.90 -6.71 12.95
N GLY A 41 11.14 -7.28 11.79
CA GLY A 41 10.87 -8.71 11.54
C GLY A 41 9.41 -9.03 11.30
N MET A 42 8.51 -8.05 11.32
CA MET A 42 7.07 -8.27 11.16
C MET A 42 6.63 -8.42 9.71
N VAL A 43 7.44 -7.98 8.74
CA VAL A 43 7.06 -8.02 7.31
C VAL A 43 7.13 -9.45 6.79
N GLN A 44 6.00 -9.95 6.28
CA GLN A 44 5.89 -11.27 5.66
C GLN A 44 5.94 -11.18 4.13
N GLY A 45 5.58 -10.06 3.57
CA GLY A 45 5.58 -9.81 2.13
C GLY A 45 5.03 -8.44 1.81
N GLY A 46 4.96 -8.14 0.53
CA GLY A 46 4.43 -6.89 0.05
C GLY A 46 4.98 -6.53 -1.31
N ALA A 47 4.41 -5.50 -1.91
CA ALA A 47 4.87 -4.97 -3.18
C ALA A 47 4.35 -3.54 -3.37
N GLY A 48 5.15 -2.72 -4.03
CA GLY A 48 4.65 -1.51 -4.67
C GLY A 48 3.98 -1.89 -5.99
N LEU A 49 2.91 -1.20 -6.32
CA LEU A 49 2.17 -1.43 -7.56
C LEU A 49 2.46 -0.31 -8.55
N GLN A 50 2.48 -0.64 -9.83
CA GLN A 50 2.55 0.37 -10.87
C GLN A 50 1.28 1.24 -10.83
N GLY A 51 1.29 2.34 -11.55
CA GLY A 51 0.17 3.27 -11.54
C GLY A 51 -1.15 2.64 -11.98
N PRO A 52 -2.30 3.22 -11.56
CA PRO A 52 -3.61 2.65 -11.84
C PRO A 52 -3.92 2.51 -13.34
N GLU A 53 -3.27 3.28 -14.19
CA GLU A 53 -3.43 3.17 -15.65
C GLU A 53 -2.94 1.85 -16.21
N THR A 54 -2.13 1.09 -15.46
CA THR A 54 -1.66 -0.23 -15.89
C THR A 54 -2.61 -1.36 -15.52
N ALA A 55 -3.68 -1.06 -14.76
CA ALA A 55 -4.56 -2.09 -14.25
C ALA A 55 -5.36 -2.79 -15.36
N THR A 56 -5.47 -4.10 -15.23
CA THR A 56 -6.34 -4.93 -16.09
C THR A 56 -7.40 -5.55 -15.22
N LEU A 57 -8.64 -5.47 -15.65
CA LEU A 57 -9.79 -6.01 -14.92
C LEU A 57 -10.36 -7.20 -15.67
N VAL A 58 -10.72 -8.24 -14.93
CA VAL A 58 -11.38 -9.42 -15.48
C VAL A 58 -12.72 -9.60 -14.76
N ARG A 59 -13.80 -9.63 -15.52
CA ARG A 59 -15.15 -9.83 -14.98
C ARG A 59 -15.84 -10.90 -15.81
N GLY A 60 -15.90 -12.13 -15.26
CA GLY A 60 -16.34 -13.27 -16.04
C GLY A 60 -15.41 -13.48 -17.22
N ALA A 61 -15.95 -13.46 -18.44
CA ALA A 61 -15.16 -13.55 -19.67
C ALA A 61 -14.67 -12.21 -20.19
N ALA A 62 -15.12 -11.10 -19.59
CA ALA A 62 -14.71 -9.76 -20.03
C ALA A 62 -13.37 -9.37 -19.42
N VAL A 63 -12.48 -8.85 -20.25
CA VAL A 63 -11.20 -8.27 -19.82
C VAL A 63 -11.25 -6.79 -20.16
N LEU A 64 -11.07 -5.95 -19.16
CA LEU A 64 -11.24 -4.51 -19.24
C LEU A 64 -9.99 -3.80 -18.76
N ASP A 65 -9.75 -2.62 -19.33
CA ASP A 65 -8.71 -1.76 -18.78
C ASP A 65 -9.20 -1.14 -17.46
N GLY A 66 -8.30 -1.12 -16.46
CA GLY A 66 -8.58 -0.49 -15.18
C GLY A 66 -8.34 1.00 -15.20
N PRO A 67 -8.37 1.62 -14.03
CA PRO A 67 -8.44 1.00 -12.70
C PRO A 67 -9.86 0.53 -12.32
N TYR A 68 -9.91 -0.35 -11.32
CA TYR A 68 -11.19 -0.87 -10.79
C TYR A 68 -12.03 0.23 -10.16
N SER A 69 -11.39 1.14 -9.46
CA SER A 69 -12.04 2.23 -8.74
C SER A 69 -11.73 3.57 -9.42
N GLU A 70 -12.74 4.41 -9.55
CA GLU A 70 -12.60 5.78 -10.05
C GLU A 70 -12.38 6.78 -8.92
N THR A 71 -12.13 6.31 -7.69
CA THR A 71 -11.83 7.19 -6.57
C THR A 71 -10.51 7.93 -6.81
N ARG A 72 -10.35 9.09 -6.14
CA ARG A 72 -9.12 9.87 -6.24
C ARG A 72 -7.93 9.11 -5.70
N GLU A 73 -8.13 8.36 -4.58
CA GLU A 73 -7.08 7.52 -4.01
C GLU A 73 -7.06 6.18 -4.73
N GLN A 74 -5.87 5.73 -5.09
CA GLN A 74 -5.68 4.47 -5.79
C GLN A 74 -4.75 3.56 -4.99
N LEU A 75 -4.99 2.26 -5.05
CA LEU A 75 -4.13 1.28 -4.38
C LEU A 75 -2.74 1.33 -5.01
N GLY A 76 -1.76 1.77 -4.22
CA GLY A 76 -0.37 1.93 -4.68
C GLY A 76 0.57 0.85 -4.20
N GLY A 77 0.15 0.01 -3.25
CA GLY A 77 0.98 -1.04 -2.71
C GLY A 77 0.37 -1.68 -1.48
N TYR A 78 1.08 -2.66 -0.93
CA TYR A 78 0.65 -3.33 0.28
C TYR A 78 1.82 -3.97 1.00
N PHE A 79 1.64 -4.19 2.31
CA PHE A 79 2.50 -5.05 3.12
C PHE A 79 1.63 -6.08 3.82
N THR A 80 2.13 -7.31 3.92
CA THR A 80 1.55 -8.32 4.81
C THR A 80 2.42 -8.42 6.04
N LEU A 81 1.80 -8.32 7.21
CA LEU A 81 2.50 -8.23 8.48
C LEU A 81 2.04 -9.32 9.44
N GLU A 82 2.98 -9.82 10.25
CA GLU A 82 2.66 -10.58 11.46
C GLU A 82 2.93 -9.67 12.64
N VAL A 83 1.88 -9.26 13.34
CA VAL A 83 1.95 -8.28 14.43
C VAL A 83 1.40 -8.88 15.72
N PRO A 84 1.87 -8.41 16.90
CA PRO A 84 1.32 -8.91 18.16
C PRO A 84 -0.14 -8.50 18.38
N ASP A 85 -0.53 -7.31 17.88
CA ASP A 85 -1.87 -6.79 18.04
C ASP A 85 -2.16 -5.72 16.98
N LEU A 86 -3.43 -5.32 16.86
CA LEU A 86 -3.84 -4.33 15.88
C LEU A 86 -3.28 -2.94 16.20
N GLU A 87 -3.08 -2.63 17.47
CA GLU A 87 -2.53 -1.32 17.86
C GLU A 87 -1.12 -1.11 17.32
N THR A 88 -0.30 -2.17 17.30
CA THR A 88 1.03 -2.12 16.68
C THR A 88 0.92 -1.81 15.18
N ALA A 89 -0.01 -2.48 14.49
CA ALA A 89 -0.22 -2.22 13.06
C ALA A 89 -0.70 -0.78 12.82
N LYS A 90 -1.59 -0.26 13.67
CA LYS A 90 -2.07 1.13 13.57
C LYS A 90 -0.93 2.12 13.74
N ALA A 91 -0.03 1.89 14.68
CA ALA A 91 1.11 2.76 14.90
C ALA A 91 2.02 2.84 13.68
N TRP A 92 2.27 1.70 13.03
CA TRP A 92 3.06 1.68 11.81
C TRP A 92 2.32 2.28 10.62
N ALA A 93 1.01 2.05 10.52
CA ALA A 93 0.20 2.68 9.47
C ALA A 93 0.26 4.20 9.54
N ALA A 94 0.22 4.77 10.75
CA ALA A 94 0.30 6.22 10.94
C ALA A 94 1.63 6.83 10.48
N ARG A 95 2.71 6.03 10.46
CA ARG A 95 4.03 6.45 10.02
C ARG A 95 4.26 6.29 8.52
N CYS A 96 3.34 5.62 7.83
CA CYS A 96 3.47 5.37 6.39
C CYS A 96 3.47 6.70 5.62
N PRO A 97 4.41 6.89 4.65
CA PRO A 97 4.46 8.14 3.89
C PRO A 97 3.15 8.53 3.23
N ALA A 98 2.37 7.55 2.77
CA ALA A 98 1.09 7.82 2.12
C ALA A 98 -0.01 8.28 3.08
N ALA A 99 0.16 8.13 4.39
CA ALA A 99 -0.88 8.47 5.37
C ALA A 99 -1.14 9.98 5.46
N ALA A 100 -0.20 10.82 5.01
CA ALA A 100 -0.36 12.26 5.08
C ALA A 100 -1.45 12.78 4.14
N LEU A 101 -1.54 12.23 2.92
CA LEU A 101 -2.48 12.69 1.88
C LEU A 101 -3.48 11.61 1.48
N GLY A 102 -3.14 10.36 1.70
CA GLY A 102 -3.96 9.20 1.35
C GLY A 102 -4.49 8.48 2.58
N THR A 103 -4.81 7.20 2.39
CA THR A 103 -5.41 6.37 3.44
C THR A 103 -4.68 5.04 3.52
N ILE A 104 -4.42 4.59 4.74
CA ILE A 104 -3.86 3.26 5.00
C ILE A 104 -4.98 2.40 5.58
N GLU A 105 -5.31 1.33 4.89
CA GLU A 105 -6.34 0.41 5.32
C GLU A 105 -5.70 -0.84 5.90
N LEU A 106 -6.11 -1.23 7.10
CA LEU A 106 -5.62 -2.45 7.75
C LEU A 106 -6.72 -3.49 7.72
N ARG A 107 -6.43 -4.65 7.13
CA ARG A 107 -7.39 -5.76 7.02
C ARG A 107 -6.80 -7.00 7.69
N PRO A 108 -7.30 -7.41 8.86
CA PRO A 108 -6.89 -8.68 9.45
C PRO A 108 -7.18 -9.84 8.50
N HIS A 109 -6.27 -10.82 8.49
CA HIS A 109 -6.46 -11.99 7.64
C HIS A 109 -7.57 -12.86 8.18
N LEU A 110 -8.35 -13.41 7.25
CA LEU A 110 -9.36 -14.40 7.59
C LEU A 110 -8.65 -15.65 8.11
N VAL A 111 -9.09 -16.13 9.29
CA VAL A 111 -8.60 -17.40 9.81
C VAL A 111 -9.45 -18.50 9.21
N MET A 112 -8.83 -19.34 8.39
CA MET A 112 -9.52 -20.45 7.76
C MET A 112 -9.64 -21.61 8.75
N MET A 113 -10.86 -22.10 8.90
CA MET A 113 -11.15 -23.25 9.73
C MET A 113 -11.02 -24.53 8.89
N GLY A 114 -10.25 -25.44 9.36
CA GLY A 114 -10.12 -26.72 8.69
C GLY A 114 -8.84 -27.10 8.17
#